data_810d73ad26fef3b75a1cd42076beef54
#
_entry.id   810d73ad26fef3b75a1cd42076beef54
#
_cell.length_a   1.000
_cell.length_b   1.000
_cell.length_c   1.000
_cell.angle_alpha   90.00
_cell.angle_beta   90.00
_cell.angle_gamma   90.00
#
_symmetry.space_group_name_H-M   'P 1'
#
loop_
_entity.id
_entity.type
_entity.pdbx_description
1 polymer ?
#
loop_
_entity_poly.entity_id
_entity_poly.type
_entity_poly.pdbx_seq_one_letter_code
_entity_poly.pdbx_strand_id
1 'polypeptide(L)'
;MIAARTGSGVLVSLGGDIAVAGPPPGAGWRIRVTDDHAASPDAPGQTVTIAAGGLATSSTTVRTWAVGGQRMHHIIDPATGAPARSCWRTVSVAAGSCVDANTATTAAIIRSAAALSWLRDAGLPARLVRDDGSVEVVAGWPSERPPADRA
;
A
#
# COMPACT_ATOMS: atom_id res chain seq x y z
N MET A 1 20.89 -6.05 7.64
CA MET A 1 21.91 -7.04 8.10
C MET A 1 22.16 -8.16 7.08
N ILE A 2 21.11 -8.84 6.52
CA ILE A 2 21.33 -9.96 5.56
C ILE A 2 22.09 -9.47 4.31
N ALA A 3 21.58 -8.46 3.61
CA ALA A 3 22.21 -7.92 2.40
C ALA A 3 23.68 -7.49 2.64
N ALA A 4 23.96 -6.83 3.76
CA ALA A 4 25.32 -6.41 4.10
C ALA A 4 26.28 -7.59 4.41
N ARG A 5 25.75 -8.73 4.87
CA ARG A 5 26.56 -9.91 5.16
C ARG A 5 26.80 -10.81 3.96
N THR A 6 25.86 -10.82 3.02
CA THR A 6 25.89 -11.74 1.86
C THR A 6 26.28 -11.04 0.57
N GLY A 7 26.24 -9.70 0.52
CA GLY A 7 26.37 -8.93 -0.73
C GLY A 7 25.19 -9.09 -1.69
N SER A 8 24.16 -9.83 -1.30
CA SER A 8 23.00 -10.14 -2.15
C SER A 8 21.85 -9.15 -1.93
N GLY A 9 21.05 -8.95 -2.96
CA GLY A 9 19.76 -8.27 -2.83
C GLY A 9 18.77 -9.12 -2.02
N VAL A 10 17.98 -8.47 -1.18
CA VAL A 10 17.00 -9.12 -0.29
C VAL A 10 15.68 -8.41 -0.38
N LEU A 11 14.61 -9.18 -0.54
CA LEU A 11 13.23 -8.73 -0.33
C LEU A 11 12.63 -9.55 0.80
N VAL A 12 12.03 -8.85 1.77
CA VAL A 12 11.25 -9.45 2.85
C VAL A 12 9.82 -8.96 2.73
N SER A 13 8.85 -9.86 2.75
CA SER A 13 7.42 -9.54 2.77
C SER A 13 6.76 -10.22 3.97
N LEU A 14 6.12 -9.42 4.81
CA LEU A 14 5.37 -9.89 5.99
C LEU A 14 3.94 -9.35 5.92
N GLY A 15 3.00 -10.21 5.51
CA GLY A 15 1.59 -9.83 5.41
C GLY A 15 1.29 -8.71 4.43
N GLY A 16 2.15 -8.51 3.41
CA GLY A 16 2.02 -7.43 2.42
C GLY A 16 2.91 -6.21 2.70
N ASP A 17 3.49 -6.11 3.89
CA ASP A 17 4.52 -5.11 4.19
C ASP A 17 5.86 -5.59 3.65
N ILE A 18 6.46 -4.81 2.76
CA ILE A 18 7.63 -5.19 1.97
C ILE A 18 8.80 -4.27 2.28
N ALA A 19 9.95 -4.88 2.58
CA ALA A 19 11.23 -4.19 2.68
C ALA A 19 12.22 -4.77 1.68
N VAL A 20 12.99 -3.92 0.99
CA VAL A 20 14.05 -4.33 0.09
C VAL A 20 15.38 -3.69 0.48
N ALA A 21 16.48 -4.44 0.31
CA ALA A 21 17.82 -3.97 0.63
C ALA A 21 18.88 -4.67 -0.24
N GLY A 22 20.03 -4.03 -0.43
CA GLY A 22 21.13 -4.52 -1.26
C GLY A 22 20.87 -4.32 -2.76
N PRO A 23 21.73 -4.88 -3.64
CA PRO A 23 21.60 -4.71 -5.07
C PRO A 23 20.29 -5.34 -5.58
N PRO A 24 19.42 -4.58 -6.29
CA PRO A 24 18.18 -5.12 -6.81
C PRO A 24 18.41 -6.03 -8.01
N PRO A 25 17.50 -6.97 -8.32
CA PRO A 25 17.56 -7.73 -9.56
C PRO A 25 17.18 -6.82 -10.75
N GLY A 26 18.06 -6.69 -11.73
CA GLY A 26 17.80 -5.86 -12.92
C GLY A 26 17.40 -4.42 -12.56
N ALA A 27 16.23 -3.98 -13.01
CA ALA A 27 15.70 -2.63 -12.73
C ALA A 27 15.06 -2.48 -11.34
N GLY A 28 14.90 -3.56 -10.58
CA GLY A 28 14.26 -3.56 -9.27
C GLY A 28 13.38 -4.78 -9.00
N TRP A 29 12.81 -4.82 -7.82
CA TRP A 29 11.88 -5.83 -7.39
C TRP A 29 10.49 -5.54 -7.91
N ARG A 30 9.93 -6.47 -8.66
CA ARG A 30 8.56 -6.37 -9.19
C ARG A 30 7.59 -6.83 -8.12
N ILE A 31 6.73 -5.91 -7.66
CA ILE A 31 5.74 -6.15 -6.63
C ILE A 31 4.36 -5.98 -7.24
N ARG A 32 3.51 -6.96 -7.04
CA ARG A 32 2.12 -6.87 -7.42
C ARG A 32 1.31 -6.26 -6.28
N VAL A 33 0.63 -5.18 -6.57
CA VAL A 33 -0.29 -4.49 -5.66
C VAL A 33 -1.71 -4.86 -6.05
N THR A 34 -2.47 -5.38 -5.10
CA THR A 34 -3.88 -5.77 -5.26
C THR A 34 -4.73 -5.10 -4.18
N ASP A 35 -6.01 -4.96 -4.43
CA ASP A 35 -6.95 -4.41 -3.47
C ASP A 35 -7.42 -5.45 -2.45
N ASP A 36 -7.22 -6.73 -2.77
CA ASP A 36 -7.50 -7.88 -1.91
C ASP A 36 -6.24 -8.76 -1.81
N HIS A 37 -5.71 -8.91 -0.60
CA HIS A 37 -4.54 -9.74 -0.34
C HIS A 37 -4.82 -11.25 -0.47
N ALA A 38 -6.08 -11.66 -0.42
CA ALA A 38 -6.52 -13.04 -0.65
C ALA A 38 -6.80 -13.32 -2.14
N ALA A 39 -6.66 -12.30 -3.01
CA ALA A 39 -6.84 -12.47 -4.44
C ALA A 39 -5.85 -13.49 -5.02
N SER A 40 -6.33 -14.28 -5.99
CA SER A 40 -5.47 -15.20 -6.76
C SER A 40 -4.26 -14.45 -7.32
N PRO A 41 -3.08 -15.10 -7.41
CA PRO A 41 -1.92 -14.53 -8.12
C PRO A 41 -2.23 -14.06 -9.55
N ASP A 42 -3.24 -14.63 -10.20
CA ASP A 42 -3.67 -14.28 -11.56
C ASP A 42 -4.77 -13.20 -11.60
N ALA A 43 -5.31 -12.77 -10.45
CA ALA A 43 -6.35 -11.75 -10.40
C ALA A 43 -5.81 -10.39 -10.89
N PRO A 44 -6.63 -9.47 -11.40
CA PRO A 44 -6.19 -8.13 -11.79
C PRO A 44 -5.46 -7.40 -10.66
N GLY A 45 -4.40 -6.69 -11.00
CA GLY A 45 -3.60 -5.92 -10.06
C GLY A 45 -2.51 -5.13 -10.78
N GLN A 46 -2.02 -4.09 -10.17
CA GLN A 46 -0.94 -3.28 -10.71
C GLN A 46 0.43 -3.87 -10.29
N THR A 47 1.35 -4.02 -11.24
CA THR A 47 2.75 -4.33 -10.91
C THR A 47 3.56 -3.04 -10.86
N VAL A 48 4.18 -2.80 -9.71
CA VAL A 48 5.14 -1.70 -9.50
C VAL A 48 6.54 -2.26 -9.28
N THR A 49 7.56 -1.43 -9.50
CA THR A 49 8.96 -1.84 -9.32
C THR A 49 9.62 -0.90 -8.32
N ILE A 50 10.25 -1.46 -7.29
CA ILE A 50 11.06 -0.72 -6.32
C ILE A 50 12.49 -1.25 -6.29
N ALA A 51 13.46 -0.34 -6.27
CA ALA A 51 14.90 -0.72 -6.19
C ALA A 51 15.44 -0.66 -4.76
N ALA A 52 14.83 0.13 -3.89
CA ALA A 52 15.21 0.33 -2.49
C ALA A 52 14.00 0.74 -1.66
N GLY A 53 14.14 0.72 -0.32
CA GLY A 53 13.12 1.19 0.61
C GLY A 53 12.09 0.11 0.93
N GLY A 54 10.82 0.49 0.90
CA GLY A 54 9.71 -0.42 1.21
C GLY A 54 8.39 0.00 0.58
N LEU A 55 7.46 -0.92 0.62
CA LEU A 55 6.08 -0.73 0.17
C LEU A 55 5.16 -1.40 1.17
N ALA A 56 4.10 -0.71 1.54
CA ALA A 56 3.06 -1.26 2.43
C ALA A 56 1.67 -0.96 1.89
N THR A 57 0.68 -1.74 2.37
CA THR A 57 -0.72 -1.54 2.02
C THR A 57 -1.60 -1.71 3.24
N SER A 58 -2.40 -0.70 3.54
CA SER A 58 -3.46 -0.74 4.56
C SER A 58 -4.83 -0.83 3.92
N SER A 59 -5.72 -1.62 4.52
CA SER A 59 -7.10 -1.78 4.04
C SER A 59 -8.10 -1.79 5.19
N THR A 60 -9.25 -1.16 4.97
CA THR A 60 -10.40 -1.19 5.89
C THR A 60 -11.30 -2.40 5.66
N THR A 61 -11.04 -3.22 4.63
CA THR A 61 -11.94 -4.31 4.21
C THR A 61 -11.46 -5.69 4.62
N VAL A 62 -10.19 -5.85 5.02
CA VAL A 62 -9.55 -7.15 5.24
C VAL A 62 -9.78 -7.69 6.65
N ARG A 63 -9.49 -6.89 7.67
CA ARG A 63 -9.68 -7.28 9.08
C ARG A 63 -10.90 -6.57 9.63
N THR A 64 -12.05 -7.19 9.44
CA THR A 64 -13.35 -6.61 9.81
C THR A 64 -14.15 -7.56 10.68
N TRP A 65 -15.03 -6.98 11.52
CA TRP A 65 -16.01 -7.68 12.35
C TRP A 65 -17.27 -6.84 12.45
N ALA A 66 -18.32 -7.36 13.06
CA ALA A 66 -19.58 -6.65 13.31
C ALA A 66 -19.81 -6.44 14.80
N VAL A 67 -20.23 -5.24 15.20
CA VAL A 67 -20.68 -4.90 16.54
C VAL A 67 -22.00 -4.13 16.43
N GLY A 68 -23.06 -4.64 17.03
CA GLY A 68 -24.38 -4.00 16.97
C GLY A 68 -24.90 -3.75 15.53
N GLY A 69 -24.58 -4.65 14.60
CA GLY A 69 -24.94 -4.51 13.18
C GLY A 69 -24.06 -3.54 12.38
N GLN A 70 -23.09 -2.88 13.02
CA GLN A 70 -22.14 -2.01 12.33
C GLN A 70 -20.86 -2.77 11.97
N ARG A 71 -20.36 -2.54 10.75
CA ARG A 71 -19.08 -3.06 10.30
C ARG A 71 -17.94 -2.26 10.92
N MET A 72 -17.03 -2.93 11.57
CA MET A 72 -15.85 -2.38 12.21
C MET A 72 -14.59 -2.90 11.51
N HIS A 73 -13.48 -2.18 11.64
CA HIS A 73 -12.17 -2.61 11.16
C HIS A 73 -11.07 -2.19 12.14
N HIS A 74 -9.87 -2.75 11.97
CA HIS A 74 -8.76 -2.69 12.91
C HIS A 74 -7.99 -1.35 12.94
N ILE A 75 -8.19 -0.46 11.96
CA ILE A 75 -7.49 0.83 11.92
C ILE A 75 -8.28 1.81 12.79
N ILE A 76 -7.72 2.15 13.94
CA ILE A 76 -8.35 3.01 14.94
C ILE A 76 -7.87 4.45 14.76
N ASP A 77 -8.81 5.38 14.76
CA ASP A 77 -8.53 6.81 14.83
C ASP A 77 -8.20 7.19 16.29
N PRO A 78 -6.96 7.65 16.57
CA PRO A 78 -6.56 7.99 17.92
C PRO A 78 -7.35 9.16 18.53
N ALA A 79 -7.97 10.01 17.71
CA ALA A 79 -8.79 11.12 18.20
C ALA A 79 -10.15 10.67 18.75
N THR A 80 -10.68 9.55 18.26
CA THR A 80 -12.00 9.04 18.63
C THR A 80 -11.96 7.74 19.41
N GLY A 81 -10.85 6.98 19.33
CA GLY A 81 -10.74 5.62 19.86
C GLY A 81 -11.61 4.59 19.14
N ALA A 82 -12.21 4.96 18.01
CA ALA A 82 -13.07 4.12 17.18
C ALA A 82 -12.42 3.83 15.81
N PRO A 83 -12.92 2.84 15.04
CA PRO A 83 -12.48 2.63 13.67
C PRO A 83 -12.57 3.91 12.85
N ALA A 84 -11.50 4.21 12.12
CA ALA A 84 -11.40 5.42 11.31
C ALA A 84 -12.51 5.48 10.25
N ARG A 85 -13.12 6.64 10.08
CA ARG A 85 -14.07 6.89 8.98
C ARG A 85 -13.28 7.39 7.77
N SER A 86 -13.10 6.54 6.78
CA SER A 86 -12.30 6.84 5.61
C SER A 86 -13.11 6.75 4.33
N CYS A 87 -12.81 7.62 3.37
CA CYS A 87 -13.26 7.48 1.99
C CYS A 87 -12.36 6.50 1.18
N TRP A 88 -11.29 6.00 1.80
CA TRP A 88 -10.34 5.06 1.21
C TRP A 88 -10.52 3.67 1.80
N ARG A 89 -10.84 2.69 0.97
CA ARG A 89 -10.88 1.28 1.39
C ARG A 89 -9.47 0.66 1.43
N THR A 90 -8.56 1.09 0.53
CA THR A 90 -7.20 0.58 0.43
C THR A 90 -6.24 1.70 0.08
N VAL A 91 -5.09 1.74 0.75
CA VAL A 91 -4.00 2.67 0.47
C VAL A 91 -2.69 1.91 0.41
N SER A 92 -1.97 2.05 -0.71
CA SER A 92 -0.60 1.53 -0.88
C SER A 92 0.38 2.69 -0.99
N VAL A 93 1.51 2.62 -0.28
CA VAL A 93 2.55 3.66 -0.27
C VAL A 93 3.91 3.03 -0.46
N ALA A 94 4.76 3.67 -1.28
CA ALA A 94 6.19 3.40 -1.32
C ALA A 94 6.95 4.49 -0.56
N ALA A 95 7.96 4.09 0.23
CA ALA A 95 8.76 5.01 1.04
C ALA A 95 10.22 4.54 1.17
N GLY A 96 11.06 5.36 1.79
CA GLY A 96 12.46 5.05 2.07
C GLY A 96 12.67 3.84 2.99
N SER A 97 11.64 3.46 3.75
CA SER A 97 11.62 2.22 4.54
C SER A 97 10.21 1.62 4.57
N CYS A 98 10.12 0.34 4.90
CA CYS A 98 8.84 -0.36 5.12
C CYS A 98 8.06 0.25 6.29
N VAL A 99 8.76 0.69 7.34
CA VAL A 99 8.13 1.33 8.52
C VAL A 99 7.47 2.65 8.12
N ASP A 100 8.15 3.48 7.33
CA ASP A 100 7.59 4.75 6.85
C ASP A 100 6.39 4.49 5.91
N ALA A 101 6.51 3.51 5.01
CA ALA A 101 5.42 3.11 4.13
C ALA A 101 4.18 2.65 4.93
N ASN A 102 4.35 1.76 5.91
CA ASN A 102 3.25 1.26 6.75
C ASN A 102 2.61 2.37 7.59
N THR A 103 3.45 3.23 8.19
CA THR A 103 2.97 4.41 8.93
C THR A 103 2.14 5.32 8.03
N ALA A 104 2.62 5.59 6.81
CA ALA A 104 1.95 6.47 5.87
C ALA A 104 0.61 5.90 5.37
N THR A 105 0.53 4.59 5.09
CA THR A 105 -0.73 3.96 4.68
C THR A 105 -1.80 4.03 5.76
N THR A 106 -1.41 3.75 7.01
CA THR A 106 -2.31 3.83 8.17
C THR A 106 -2.78 5.27 8.41
N ALA A 107 -1.84 6.23 8.39
CA ALA A 107 -2.16 7.65 8.53
C ALA A 107 -3.07 8.16 7.40
N ALA A 108 -2.88 7.69 6.17
CA ALA A 108 -3.74 8.07 5.04
C ALA A 108 -5.18 7.59 5.21
N ILE A 109 -5.40 6.37 5.70
CA ILE A 109 -6.74 5.89 6.05
C ILE A 109 -7.39 6.81 7.09
N ILE A 110 -6.68 7.14 8.17
CA ILE A 110 -7.19 8.00 9.25
C ILE A 110 -7.47 9.42 8.76
N ARG A 111 -6.60 9.99 7.90
CA ARG A 111 -6.75 11.34 7.32
C ARG A 111 -7.88 11.44 6.29
N SER A 112 -8.36 10.32 5.76
CA SER A 112 -9.46 10.28 4.80
C SER A 112 -9.25 11.24 3.62
N ALA A 113 -10.14 12.17 3.37
CA ALA A 113 -10.06 13.10 2.24
C ALA A 113 -8.77 13.95 2.23
N ALA A 114 -8.19 14.27 3.38
CA ALA A 114 -6.94 15.02 3.48
C ALA A 114 -5.68 14.20 3.14
N ALA A 115 -5.81 12.89 2.92
CA ALA A 115 -4.68 12.02 2.64
C ALA A 115 -3.95 12.38 1.34
N LEU A 116 -4.70 12.74 0.28
CA LEU A 116 -4.10 13.04 -1.04
C LEU A 116 -3.14 14.22 -1.01
N SER A 117 -3.56 15.35 -0.42
CA SER A 117 -2.70 16.52 -0.29
C SER A 117 -1.50 16.22 0.60
N TRP A 118 -1.75 15.59 1.75
CA TRP A 118 -0.69 15.23 2.69
C TRP A 118 0.37 14.30 2.08
N LEU A 119 -0.03 13.25 1.36
CA LEU A 119 0.91 12.33 0.69
C LEU A 119 1.71 13.03 -0.41
N ARG A 120 1.04 13.93 -1.17
CA ARG A 120 1.70 14.74 -2.20
C ARG A 120 2.75 15.68 -1.59
N ASP A 121 2.39 16.39 -0.53
CA ASP A 121 3.27 17.34 0.14
C ASP A 121 4.46 16.64 0.82
N ALA A 122 4.24 15.41 1.30
CA ALA A 122 5.29 14.55 1.85
C ALA A 122 6.16 13.88 0.77
N GLY A 123 5.81 14.00 -0.52
CA GLY A 123 6.54 13.36 -1.62
C GLY A 123 6.48 11.82 -1.59
N LEU A 124 5.42 11.24 -1.01
CA LEU A 124 5.25 9.80 -0.86
C LEU A 124 4.43 9.23 -2.01
N PRO A 125 5.04 8.45 -2.94
CA PRO A 125 4.30 7.77 -3.98
C PRO A 125 3.22 6.87 -3.40
N ALA A 126 1.97 7.10 -3.80
CA ALA A 126 0.84 6.37 -3.25
C ALA A 126 -0.26 6.09 -4.28
N ARG A 127 -0.95 4.96 -4.07
CA ARG A 127 -2.18 4.55 -4.74
C ARG A 127 -3.28 4.39 -3.70
N LEU A 128 -4.40 5.07 -3.90
CA LEU A 128 -5.55 5.07 -3.00
C LEU A 128 -6.79 4.60 -3.76
N VAL A 129 -7.54 3.70 -3.18
CA VAL A 129 -8.75 3.11 -3.78
C VAL A 129 -9.96 3.42 -2.92
N ARG A 130 -11.03 3.90 -3.53
CA ARG A 130 -12.32 4.16 -2.88
C ARG A 130 -13.18 2.89 -2.84
N ASP A 131 -14.29 2.95 -2.11
CA ASP A 131 -15.25 1.84 -2.03
C ASP A 131 -15.92 1.52 -3.39
N ASP A 132 -16.07 2.51 -4.26
CA ASP A 132 -16.59 2.36 -5.63
C ASP A 132 -15.56 1.78 -6.62
N GLY A 133 -14.32 1.53 -6.16
CA GLY A 133 -13.23 1.02 -6.98
C GLY A 133 -12.45 2.09 -7.73
N SER A 134 -12.83 3.37 -7.64
CA SER A 134 -12.06 4.45 -8.25
C SER A 134 -10.67 4.58 -7.59
N VAL A 135 -9.66 4.87 -8.42
CA VAL A 135 -8.26 4.90 -8.03
C VAL A 135 -7.69 6.29 -8.21
N GLU A 136 -7.01 6.77 -7.17
CA GLU A 136 -6.22 7.99 -7.20
C GLU A 136 -4.74 7.64 -6.99
N VAL A 137 -3.85 8.33 -7.73
CA VAL A 137 -2.41 8.17 -7.56
C VAL A 137 -1.75 9.53 -7.35
N VAL A 138 -0.71 9.56 -6.51
CA VAL A 138 0.01 10.79 -6.18
C VAL A 138 1.51 10.59 -6.10
N ALA A 139 2.25 11.69 -6.13
CA ALA A 139 3.69 11.80 -5.85
C ALA A 139 4.57 10.82 -6.67
N GLY A 140 4.20 10.58 -7.94
CA GLY A 140 4.99 9.73 -8.83
C GLY A 140 4.68 8.23 -8.76
N TRP A 141 3.61 7.82 -8.07
CA TRP A 141 3.11 6.45 -8.22
C TRP A 141 2.74 6.21 -9.69
N PRO A 142 3.12 5.07 -10.31
CA PRO A 142 2.82 4.81 -11.70
C PRO A 142 1.30 4.82 -11.95
N SER A 143 0.86 5.50 -13.02
CA SER A 143 -0.55 5.40 -13.45
C SER A 143 -0.90 3.95 -13.83
N GLU A 144 -2.13 3.55 -13.59
CA GLU A 144 -2.60 2.25 -14.06
C GLU A 144 -2.59 2.25 -15.58
N ARG A 145 -1.76 1.41 -16.19
CA ARG A 145 -1.83 1.16 -17.62
C ARG A 145 -3.10 0.33 -17.86
N PRO A 146 -4.05 0.76 -18.70
CA PRO A 146 -5.15 -0.10 -19.08
C PRO A 146 -4.59 -1.43 -19.60
N PRO A 147 -5.26 -2.57 -19.36
CA PRO A 147 -4.82 -3.84 -19.92
C PRO A 147 -4.66 -3.64 -21.43
N ALA A 148 -3.48 -4.00 -21.96
CA ALA A 148 -3.27 -4.02 -23.40
C ALA A 148 -4.35 -4.93 -23.98
N ASP A 149 -5.18 -4.41 -24.89
CA ASP A 149 -6.11 -5.23 -25.66
C ASP A 149 -5.33 -6.41 -26.22
N ARG A 150 -5.70 -7.61 -25.77
CA ARG A 150 -5.16 -8.83 -26.35
C ARG A 150 -5.80 -8.95 -27.74
N ALA A 151 -5.07 -8.47 -28.74
CA ALA A 151 -5.37 -8.78 -30.13
C ALA A 151 -5.15 -10.26 -30.39
#